data_79fe077fec04206669d7c8cadab759b4
#
_entry.id   79fe077fec04206669d7c8cadab759b4
#
_cell.length_a   1.000
_cell.length_b   1.000
_cell.length_c   1.000
_cell.angle_alpha   90.00
_cell.angle_beta   90.00
_cell.angle_gamma   90.00
#
_symmetry.space_group_name_H-M   'P 1'
#
loop_
_entity.id
_entity.type
_entity.pdbx_description
1 polymer ?
#
loop_
_entity_poly.entity_id
_entity_poly.type
_entity_poly.pdbx_seq_one_letter_code
_entity_poly.pdbx_strand_id
1 'polypeptide(L)'
;MLDRLKIILSPAEDLIQNEIQHPITGQKLELAYFLPLIDEQKIHAFITVPFSKNEYPFMNLLKSNPNFTKVTDPATWTDLLLRGQALIEFQDQIFSFDAMKFSYTDLSEANLETSILGPQNSLSEDPIISLNIIRNAYVSPELVIDKMNVGNLSRTGLYIIYDQRKVNKHTLDLVMNKLASVHLDLIQSTGQLERLLNGKKYQLFPTLLITERIDRIGRALSF
;
A
#
# COMPACT_ATOMS: atom_id res chain seq x y z
N MET A 1 19.71 -0.05 -6.15
CA MET A 1 18.28 0.30 -6.43
C MET A 1 17.59 0.86 -5.19
N LEU A 2 17.59 0.16 -4.09
CA LEU A 2 16.79 0.49 -2.89
C LEU A 2 17.02 1.91 -2.37
N ASP A 3 18.27 2.38 -2.30
CA ASP A 3 18.58 3.73 -1.81
C ASP A 3 18.00 4.84 -2.71
N ARG A 4 17.92 4.61 -4.01
CA ARG A 4 17.31 5.56 -4.95
C ARG A 4 15.80 5.60 -4.81
N LEU A 5 15.15 4.44 -4.60
CA LEU A 5 13.70 4.37 -4.37
C LEU A 5 13.30 5.07 -3.07
N LYS A 6 14.11 4.97 -2.00
CA LYS A 6 13.87 5.70 -0.74
C LYS A 6 13.85 7.22 -0.91
N ILE A 7 14.60 7.74 -1.87
CA ILE A 7 14.62 9.18 -2.17
C ILE A 7 13.39 9.60 -2.96
N ILE A 8 12.91 8.74 -3.89
CA ILE A 8 11.83 9.07 -4.83
C ILE A 8 10.45 8.84 -4.19
N LEU A 9 10.30 7.76 -3.40
CA LEU A 9 9.02 7.27 -2.87
C LEU A 9 8.97 7.34 -1.34
N SER A 10 9.57 8.32 -0.73
CA SER A 10 9.58 8.49 0.74
C SER A 10 8.27 9.12 1.22
N PRO A 11 7.79 8.75 2.40
CA PRO A 11 7.83 7.52 3.16
C PRO A 11 6.55 6.69 2.93
N ALA A 12 6.63 5.57 2.23
CA ALA A 12 5.48 4.70 2.00
C ALA A 12 5.71 3.37 2.73
N GLU A 13 5.02 3.11 3.84
CA GLU A 13 5.13 1.85 4.61
C GLU A 13 4.62 0.63 3.85
N ASP A 14 3.81 0.82 2.83
CA ASP A 14 3.34 -0.23 1.93
C ASP A 14 4.32 -0.55 0.79
N LEU A 15 5.42 0.20 0.65
CA LEU A 15 6.52 -0.13 -0.24
C LEU A 15 7.45 -1.14 0.43
N ILE A 16 7.40 -2.38 -0.03
CA ILE A 16 8.31 -3.42 0.42
C ILE A 16 9.63 -3.31 -0.32
N GLN A 17 10.73 -3.30 0.43
CA GLN A 17 12.08 -3.28 -0.07
C GLN A 17 12.89 -4.36 0.67
N ASN A 18 13.22 -5.43 -0.01
CA ASN A 18 13.88 -6.58 0.56
C ASN A 18 15.20 -6.89 -0.16
N GLU A 19 16.22 -7.23 0.59
CA GLU A 19 17.45 -7.87 0.10
C GLU A 19 17.40 -9.36 0.44
N ILE A 20 17.49 -10.21 -0.57
CA ILE A 20 17.51 -11.67 -0.42
C ILE A 20 18.92 -12.14 -0.75
N GLN A 21 19.55 -12.87 0.16
CA GLN A 21 20.87 -13.45 -0.06
C GLN A 21 20.74 -14.94 -0.36
N HIS A 22 21.38 -15.38 -1.46
CA HIS A 22 21.40 -16.79 -1.82
C HIS A 22 22.22 -17.59 -0.79
N PRO A 23 21.68 -18.67 -0.20
CA PRO A 23 22.31 -19.34 0.95
C PRO A 23 23.66 -20.00 0.63
N ILE A 24 23.89 -20.40 -0.62
CA ILE A 24 25.11 -21.12 -1.02
C ILE A 24 26.10 -20.18 -1.70
N THR A 25 25.68 -19.36 -2.66
CA THR A 25 26.57 -18.53 -3.47
C THR A 25 26.87 -17.16 -2.84
N GLY A 26 26.10 -16.74 -1.84
CA GLY A 26 26.18 -15.42 -1.25
C GLY A 26 25.74 -14.26 -2.17
N GLN A 27 25.24 -14.56 -3.37
CA GLN A 27 24.74 -13.54 -4.28
C GLN A 27 23.52 -12.83 -3.68
N LYS A 28 23.39 -11.54 -3.96
CA LYS A 28 22.31 -10.69 -3.46
C LYS A 28 21.32 -10.37 -4.55
N LEU A 29 20.06 -10.37 -4.19
CA LEU A 29 18.92 -9.96 -4.99
C LEU A 29 18.20 -8.84 -4.22
N GLU A 30 18.05 -7.67 -4.81
CA GLU A 30 17.19 -6.62 -4.25
C GLU A 30 15.84 -6.67 -4.94
N LEU A 31 14.76 -6.53 -4.15
CA LEU A 31 13.39 -6.61 -4.60
C LEU A 31 12.59 -5.45 -4.02
N ALA A 32 11.83 -4.75 -4.87
CA ALA A 32 10.94 -3.67 -4.45
C ALA A 32 9.57 -3.77 -5.11
N TYR A 33 8.50 -3.57 -4.33
CA TYR A 33 7.12 -3.56 -4.82
C TYR A 33 6.16 -2.93 -3.80
N PHE A 34 4.99 -2.46 -4.26
CA PHE A 34 3.91 -2.07 -3.36
C PHE A 34 3.08 -3.30 -2.96
N LEU A 35 3.10 -3.64 -1.67
CA LEU A 35 2.42 -4.83 -1.13
C LEU A 35 0.94 -4.94 -1.54
N PRO A 36 0.11 -3.88 -1.46
CA PRO A 36 -1.29 -3.99 -1.84
C PRO A 36 -1.50 -4.30 -3.33
N LEU A 37 -0.58 -3.89 -4.21
CA LEU A 37 -0.72 -4.04 -5.66
C LEU A 37 -0.25 -5.38 -6.20
N ILE A 38 0.45 -6.18 -5.39
CA ILE A 38 1.18 -7.39 -5.81
C ILE A 38 0.52 -8.66 -5.31
N ASP A 39 0.55 -9.67 -6.15
CA ASP A 39 0.34 -11.06 -5.76
C ASP A 39 1.66 -11.66 -5.26
N GLU A 40 1.78 -11.81 -3.95
CA GLU A 40 2.98 -12.36 -3.32
C GLU A 40 3.25 -13.82 -3.72
N GLN A 41 2.22 -14.57 -4.10
CA GLN A 41 2.41 -15.94 -4.60
C GLN A 41 3.17 -15.95 -5.92
N LYS A 42 2.91 -14.98 -6.80
CA LYS A 42 3.71 -14.81 -8.03
C LYS A 42 5.16 -14.46 -7.72
N ILE A 43 5.40 -13.52 -6.77
CA ILE A 43 6.76 -13.18 -6.33
C ILE A 43 7.49 -14.42 -5.80
N HIS A 44 6.82 -15.19 -4.95
CA HIS A 44 7.39 -16.40 -4.39
C HIS A 44 7.71 -17.44 -5.47
N ALA A 45 6.75 -17.74 -6.34
CA ALA A 45 6.87 -18.78 -7.36
C ALA A 45 7.89 -18.45 -8.46
N PHE A 46 7.93 -17.20 -8.92
CA PHE A 46 8.74 -16.81 -10.09
C PHE A 46 10.07 -16.15 -9.75
N ILE A 47 10.25 -15.65 -8.54
CA ILE A 47 11.47 -14.94 -8.12
C ILE A 47 12.15 -15.66 -6.97
N THR A 48 11.49 -15.76 -5.81
CA THR A 48 12.15 -16.23 -4.58
C THR A 48 12.58 -17.70 -4.68
N VAL A 49 11.69 -18.58 -5.13
CA VAL A 49 11.97 -20.02 -5.25
C VAL A 49 13.03 -20.31 -6.31
N PRO A 50 12.94 -19.79 -7.56
CA PRO A 50 13.97 -20.00 -8.56
C PRO A 50 15.33 -19.43 -8.14
N PHE A 51 15.36 -18.27 -7.49
CA PHE A 51 16.59 -17.70 -6.97
C PHE A 51 17.23 -18.60 -5.91
N SER A 52 16.45 -19.13 -4.97
CA SER A 52 16.95 -19.94 -3.86
C SER A 52 17.38 -21.35 -4.28
N LYS A 53 16.74 -21.96 -5.26
CA LYS A 53 17.02 -23.33 -5.71
C LYS A 53 18.28 -23.48 -6.56
N ASN A 54 18.69 -22.41 -7.25
CA ASN A 54 19.89 -22.38 -8.11
C ASN A 54 19.97 -23.51 -9.15
N GLU A 55 18.81 -24.01 -9.61
CA GLU A 55 18.76 -25.08 -10.63
C GLU A 55 19.35 -24.62 -11.99
N TYR A 56 19.25 -23.29 -12.25
CA TYR A 56 19.83 -22.61 -13.42
C TYR A 56 20.39 -21.27 -12.99
N PRO A 57 21.38 -20.69 -13.73
CA PRO A 57 21.82 -19.33 -13.48
C PRO A 57 20.63 -18.36 -13.50
N PHE A 58 20.31 -17.76 -12.37
CA PHE A 58 19.12 -16.91 -12.20
C PHE A 58 19.10 -15.75 -13.22
N MET A 59 20.27 -15.23 -13.62
CA MET A 59 20.38 -14.22 -14.67
C MET A 59 19.85 -14.73 -16.03
N ASN A 60 20.00 -16.01 -16.34
CA ASN A 60 19.47 -16.58 -17.57
C ASN A 60 17.95 -16.64 -17.52
N LEU A 61 17.37 -16.98 -16.38
CA LEU A 61 15.92 -16.94 -16.17
C LEU A 61 15.39 -15.51 -16.38
N LEU A 62 16.03 -14.50 -15.80
CA LEU A 62 15.62 -13.09 -15.95
C LEU A 62 15.68 -12.61 -17.42
N LYS A 63 16.62 -13.14 -18.21
CA LYS A 63 16.80 -12.75 -19.63
C LYS A 63 15.94 -13.54 -20.61
N SER A 64 15.62 -14.80 -20.31
CA SER A 64 14.92 -15.70 -21.23
C SER A 64 13.41 -15.77 -21.00
N ASN A 65 12.95 -15.45 -19.80
CA ASN A 65 11.52 -15.50 -19.48
C ASN A 65 10.85 -14.17 -19.88
N PRO A 66 9.82 -14.20 -20.76
CA PRO A 66 9.16 -12.99 -21.25
C PRO A 66 8.43 -12.18 -20.17
N ASN A 67 8.18 -12.76 -19.00
CA ASN A 67 7.56 -12.05 -17.88
C ASN A 67 8.50 -11.03 -17.21
N PHE A 68 9.80 -11.09 -17.52
CA PHE A 68 10.78 -10.14 -17.02
C PHE A 68 11.19 -9.19 -18.13
N THR A 69 11.14 -7.89 -17.84
CA THR A 69 11.57 -6.85 -18.79
C THR A 69 12.75 -6.09 -18.19
N LYS A 70 13.86 -6.00 -18.92
CA LYS A 70 15.01 -5.23 -18.49
C LYS A 70 14.66 -3.75 -18.47
N VAL A 71 14.90 -3.08 -17.33
CA VAL A 71 14.64 -1.66 -17.11
C VAL A 71 15.96 -0.91 -17.07
N THR A 72 16.13 0.05 -17.98
CA THR A 72 17.37 0.86 -18.07
C THR A 72 17.19 2.28 -17.57
N ASP A 73 15.97 2.82 -17.63
CA ASP A 73 15.67 4.19 -17.25
C ASP A 73 15.08 4.26 -15.83
N PRO A 74 15.81 4.85 -14.87
CA PRO A 74 15.31 5.04 -13.51
C PRO A 74 14.02 5.90 -13.41
N ALA A 75 13.75 6.75 -14.38
CA ALA A 75 12.55 7.58 -14.39
C ALA A 75 11.25 6.76 -14.49
N THR A 76 11.34 5.54 -15.03
CA THR A 76 10.19 4.64 -15.18
C THR A 76 9.88 3.81 -13.94
N TRP A 77 10.76 3.74 -12.95
CA TRP A 77 10.63 2.84 -11.79
C TRP A 77 9.35 3.09 -11.00
N THR A 78 9.06 4.36 -10.74
CA THR A 78 7.87 4.75 -9.97
C THR A 78 6.59 4.33 -10.69
N ASP A 79 6.51 4.58 -12.00
CA ASP A 79 5.33 4.21 -12.80
C ASP A 79 5.15 2.67 -12.85
N LEU A 80 6.23 1.91 -13.01
CA LEU A 80 6.19 0.45 -12.98
C LEU A 80 5.67 -0.08 -11.64
N LEU A 81 6.20 0.43 -10.53
CA LEU A 81 5.77 0.04 -9.18
C LEU A 81 4.29 0.37 -8.94
N LEU A 82 3.83 1.57 -9.34
CA LEU A 82 2.44 2.00 -9.19
C LEU A 82 1.47 1.22 -10.08
N ARG A 83 1.96 0.56 -11.13
CA ARG A 83 1.19 -0.36 -12.00
C ARG A 83 1.22 -1.81 -11.50
N GLY A 84 1.67 -2.08 -10.27
CA GLY A 84 1.70 -3.43 -9.73
C GLY A 84 2.79 -4.31 -10.32
N GLN A 85 3.90 -3.71 -10.77
CA GLN A 85 5.09 -4.47 -11.12
C GLN A 85 6.08 -4.51 -9.96
N ALA A 86 6.81 -5.60 -9.84
CA ALA A 86 7.95 -5.71 -8.94
C ALA A 86 9.24 -5.33 -9.68
N LEU A 87 10.10 -4.56 -9.04
CA LEU A 87 11.46 -4.28 -9.52
C LEU A 87 12.45 -5.21 -8.85
N ILE A 88 13.37 -5.74 -9.63
CA ILE A 88 14.38 -6.70 -9.23
C ILE A 88 15.74 -6.16 -9.66
N GLU A 89 16.67 -5.98 -8.72
CA GLU A 89 18.08 -5.72 -9.03
C GLU A 89 18.91 -6.96 -8.76
N PHE A 90 19.59 -7.46 -9.79
CA PHE A 90 20.48 -8.58 -9.71
C PHE A 90 21.69 -8.35 -10.61
N GLN A 91 22.91 -8.47 -10.05
CA GLN A 91 24.18 -8.24 -10.73
C GLN A 91 24.22 -6.90 -11.52
N ASP A 92 23.86 -5.80 -10.85
CA ASP A 92 23.81 -4.43 -11.38
C ASP A 92 22.88 -4.25 -12.59
N GLN A 93 21.94 -5.17 -12.80
CA GLN A 93 20.89 -5.05 -13.80
C GLN A 93 19.52 -5.04 -13.12
N ILE A 94 18.65 -4.20 -13.65
CA ILE A 94 17.29 -4.03 -13.12
C ILE A 94 16.28 -4.62 -14.11
N PHE A 95 15.35 -5.37 -13.57
CA PHE A 95 14.26 -5.99 -14.29
C PHE A 95 12.93 -5.63 -13.62
N SER A 96 11.88 -5.49 -14.40
CA SER A 96 10.51 -5.45 -13.90
C SER A 96 9.84 -6.81 -14.14
N PHE A 97 8.92 -7.17 -13.24
CA PHE A 97 8.11 -8.38 -13.31
C PHE A 97 6.66 -8.03 -13.03
N ASP A 98 5.75 -8.44 -13.94
CA ASP A 98 4.32 -8.24 -13.76
C ASP A 98 3.76 -9.22 -12.72
N ALA A 99 3.61 -8.71 -11.52
CA ALA A 99 3.03 -9.44 -10.41
C ALA A 99 1.69 -8.84 -9.95
N MET A 100 1.05 -8.04 -10.79
CA MET A 100 -0.19 -7.35 -10.45
C MET A 100 -1.24 -8.28 -9.86
N LYS A 101 -1.83 -7.87 -8.73
CA LYS A 101 -2.96 -8.50 -8.08
C LYS A 101 -4.25 -7.89 -8.61
N PHE A 102 -5.09 -8.71 -9.27
CA PHE A 102 -6.42 -8.30 -9.70
C PHE A 102 -7.44 -8.59 -8.59
N SER A 103 -7.98 -7.56 -7.96
CA SER A 103 -8.97 -7.69 -6.88
C SER A 103 -10.40 -7.35 -7.34
N TYR A 104 -10.74 -7.56 -8.61
CA TYR A 104 -12.09 -7.24 -9.12
C TYR A 104 -13.20 -8.15 -8.58
N THR A 105 -12.88 -9.32 -8.03
CA THR A 105 -13.87 -10.29 -7.54
C THR A 105 -14.38 -10.00 -6.13
N ASP A 106 -13.72 -9.12 -5.37
CA ASP A 106 -14.02 -8.86 -3.97
C ASP A 106 -14.66 -7.47 -3.72
N LEU A 107 -15.16 -6.83 -4.79
CA LEU A 107 -15.88 -5.56 -4.64
C LEU A 107 -17.23 -5.84 -3.99
N SER A 108 -17.38 -5.49 -2.73
CA SER A 108 -18.65 -5.52 -2.02
C SER A 108 -19.52 -4.36 -2.45
N GLU A 109 -20.84 -4.55 -2.49
CA GLU A 109 -21.78 -3.44 -2.62
C GLU A 109 -21.80 -2.63 -1.32
N ALA A 110 -21.88 -1.31 -1.42
CA ALA A 110 -21.98 -0.44 -0.25
C ALA A 110 -23.33 -0.68 0.45
N ASN A 111 -23.30 -1.37 1.60
CA ASN A 111 -24.50 -1.70 2.36
C ASN A 111 -25.04 -0.53 3.19
N LEU A 112 -24.19 0.40 3.60
CA LEU A 112 -24.57 1.55 4.44
C LEU A 112 -24.94 2.79 3.64
N GLU A 113 -24.47 2.92 2.40
CA GLU A 113 -24.70 4.09 1.56
C GLU A 113 -25.12 3.68 0.15
N THR A 114 -26.42 3.45 -0.08
CA THR A 114 -26.94 3.19 -1.42
C THR A 114 -26.87 4.45 -2.28
N SER A 115 -26.20 4.35 -3.43
CA SER A 115 -26.15 5.43 -4.43
C SER A 115 -27.25 5.24 -5.47
N ILE A 116 -28.03 6.28 -5.71
CA ILE A 116 -29.06 6.28 -6.79
C ILE A 116 -28.36 6.46 -8.16
N LEU A 117 -27.21 7.12 -8.19
CA LEU A 117 -26.41 7.39 -9.39
C LEU A 117 -24.91 7.28 -9.05
N GLY A 118 -24.24 6.25 -9.56
CA GLY A 118 -22.79 6.08 -9.43
C GLY A 118 -22.37 4.67 -9.01
N PRO A 119 -21.06 4.37 -9.03
CA PRO A 119 -20.55 3.07 -8.63
C PRO A 119 -20.87 2.79 -7.16
N GLN A 120 -21.37 1.58 -6.90
CA GLN A 120 -21.72 1.12 -5.54
C GLN A 120 -20.54 0.39 -4.85
N ASN A 121 -19.35 0.50 -5.40
CA ASN A 121 -18.17 -0.18 -4.87
C ASN A 121 -17.80 0.38 -3.49
N SER A 122 -17.69 -0.51 -2.52
CA SER A 122 -17.27 -0.21 -1.15
C SER A 122 -15.90 -0.77 -0.85
N LEU A 123 -15.28 -0.27 0.22
CA LEU A 123 -14.10 -0.88 0.80
C LEU A 123 -14.42 -2.29 1.32
N SER A 124 -13.42 -3.16 1.28
CA SER A 124 -13.46 -4.50 1.87
C SER A 124 -13.21 -4.43 3.37
N GLU A 125 -13.66 -5.46 4.10
CA GLU A 125 -13.25 -5.69 5.50
C GLU A 125 -11.76 -6.02 5.62
N ASP A 126 -11.15 -6.59 4.56
CA ASP A 126 -9.71 -6.81 4.50
C ASP A 126 -8.98 -5.50 4.17
N PRO A 127 -8.11 -5.00 5.07
CA PRO A 127 -7.38 -3.76 4.86
C PRO A 127 -6.49 -3.79 3.61
N ILE A 128 -5.88 -4.92 3.28
CA ILE A 128 -4.99 -5.04 2.12
C ILE A 128 -5.77 -4.89 0.81
N ILE A 129 -6.97 -5.50 0.74
CA ILE A 129 -7.86 -5.33 -0.40
C ILE A 129 -8.31 -3.87 -0.51
N SER A 130 -8.68 -3.25 0.60
CA SER A 130 -9.07 -1.83 0.64
C SER A 130 -7.94 -0.90 0.19
N LEU A 131 -6.70 -1.16 0.60
CA LEU A 131 -5.52 -0.41 0.17
C LEU A 131 -5.22 -0.62 -1.33
N ASN A 132 -5.42 -1.84 -1.86
CA ASN A 132 -5.31 -2.12 -3.29
C ASN A 132 -6.32 -1.26 -4.07
N ILE A 133 -7.57 -1.24 -3.64
CA ILE A 133 -8.63 -0.44 -4.28
C ILE A 133 -8.27 1.05 -4.27
N ILE A 134 -7.81 1.58 -3.13
CA ILE A 134 -7.43 2.99 -2.99
C ILE A 134 -6.22 3.32 -3.88
N ARG A 135 -5.18 2.49 -3.88
CA ARG A 135 -4.01 2.68 -4.75
C ARG A 135 -4.37 2.68 -6.23
N ASN A 136 -5.26 1.78 -6.65
CA ASN A 136 -5.75 1.73 -8.04
C ASN A 136 -6.64 2.92 -8.41
N ALA A 137 -7.41 3.46 -7.45
CA ALA A 137 -8.25 4.64 -7.67
C ALA A 137 -7.45 5.95 -7.63
N TYR A 138 -6.35 5.99 -6.88
CA TYR A 138 -5.49 7.17 -6.73
C TYR A 138 -4.03 6.82 -7.03
N VAL A 139 -3.69 6.79 -8.31
CA VAL A 139 -2.35 6.42 -8.80
C VAL A 139 -1.42 7.63 -8.67
N SER A 140 -0.78 7.78 -7.53
CA SER A 140 0.14 8.89 -7.25
C SER A 140 1.33 8.41 -6.41
N PRO A 141 2.57 8.82 -6.76
CA PRO A 141 3.74 8.58 -5.93
C PRO A 141 3.70 9.34 -4.61
N GLU A 142 2.87 10.39 -4.54
CA GLU A 142 2.71 11.24 -3.35
C GLU A 142 1.69 10.68 -2.35
N LEU A 143 1.00 9.57 -2.72
CA LEU A 143 0.09 8.89 -1.80
C LEU A 143 0.90 8.16 -0.72
N VAL A 144 0.79 8.64 0.49
CA VAL A 144 1.42 8.04 1.68
C VAL A 144 0.39 7.19 2.41
N ILE A 145 0.82 6.02 2.86
CA ILE A 145 0.04 5.10 3.68
C ILE A 145 0.88 4.79 4.92
N ASP A 146 0.47 5.36 6.05
CA ASP A 146 1.09 5.12 7.35
C ASP A 146 0.25 4.12 8.13
N LYS A 147 0.89 3.14 8.74
CA LYS A 147 0.23 2.14 9.60
C LYS A 147 0.51 2.45 11.07
N MET A 148 -0.53 2.45 11.88
CA MET A 148 -0.38 2.51 13.33
C MET A 148 -1.32 1.52 14.01
N ASN A 149 -0.98 1.13 15.24
CA ASN A 149 -1.82 0.29 16.08
C ASN A 149 -2.40 1.13 17.22
N VAL A 150 -3.70 1.03 17.43
CA VAL A 150 -4.40 1.77 18.48
C VAL A 150 -5.12 0.79 19.40
N GLY A 151 -5.13 1.11 20.70
CA GLY A 151 -5.67 0.24 21.75
C GLY A 151 -4.59 -0.64 22.40
N ASN A 152 -4.62 -0.70 23.74
CA ASN A 152 -3.61 -1.42 24.53
C ASN A 152 -3.71 -2.94 24.35
N LEU A 153 -4.94 -3.48 24.32
CA LEU A 153 -5.21 -4.93 24.20
C LEU A 153 -5.62 -5.29 22.77
N SER A 154 -6.50 -4.51 22.12
CA SER A 154 -6.97 -4.85 20.77
C SER A 154 -5.90 -4.68 19.71
N ARG A 155 -4.94 -3.77 19.90
CA ARG A 155 -3.92 -3.42 18.90
C ARG A 155 -4.52 -3.30 17.49
N THR A 156 -5.67 -2.60 17.42
CA THR A 156 -6.39 -2.43 16.15
C THR A 156 -5.54 -1.66 15.16
N GLY A 157 -5.25 -2.27 14.00
CA GLY A 157 -4.50 -1.64 12.93
C GLY A 157 -5.32 -0.54 12.27
N LEU A 158 -4.75 0.66 12.19
CA LEU A 158 -5.27 1.79 11.47
C LEU A 158 -4.31 2.17 10.35
N TYR A 159 -4.86 2.57 9.21
CA TYR A 159 -4.10 3.12 8.09
C TYR A 159 -4.48 4.58 7.92
N ILE A 160 -3.50 5.48 8.00
CA ILE A 160 -3.66 6.91 7.74
C ILE A 160 -3.17 7.14 6.32
N ILE A 161 -4.08 7.62 5.45
CA ILE A 161 -3.82 7.75 4.03
C ILE A 161 -3.98 9.22 3.65
N TYR A 162 -2.96 9.78 3.00
CA TYR A 162 -2.96 11.19 2.60
C TYR A 162 -2.06 11.42 1.39
N ASP A 163 -2.34 12.46 0.60
CA ASP A 163 -1.40 12.97 -0.39
C ASP A 163 -0.47 13.98 0.26
N GLN A 164 0.83 13.70 0.25
CA GLN A 164 1.82 14.50 0.99
C GLN A 164 1.98 15.93 0.44
N ARG A 165 1.58 16.20 -0.82
CA ARG A 165 1.60 17.55 -1.39
C ARG A 165 0.38 18.38 -0.99
N LYS A 166 -0.73 17.73 -0.66
CA LYS A 166 -2.02 18.37 -0.42
C LYS A 166 -2.39 18.45 1.05
N VAL A 167 -1.92 17.51 1.85
CA VAL A 167 -2.26 17.41 3.27
C VAL A 167 -1.86 18.67 4.04
N ASN A 168 -2.79 19.19 4.84
CA ASN A 168 -2.45 20.20 5.83
C ASN A 168 -1.66 19.54 6.97
N LYS A 169 -0.36 19.84 7.05
CA LYS A 169 0.57 19.25 8.04
C LYS A 169 0.09 19.42 9.47
N HIS A 170 -0.43 20.60 9.84
CA HIS A 170 -0.95 20.84 11.17
C HIS A 170 -2.13 19.92 11.51
N THR A 171 -3.03 19.72 10.55
CA THR A 171 -4.17 18.79 10.73
C THR A 171 -3.69 17.34 10.84
N LEU A 172 -2.73 16.94 10.01
CA LEU A 172 -2.13 15.60 10.07
C LEU A 172 -1.50 15.35 11.44
N ASP A 173 -0.64 16.25 11.90
CA ASP A 173 0.02 16.16 13.21
C ASP A 173 -0.99 16.10 14.35
N LEU A 174 -2.07 16.87 14.27
CA LEU A 174 -3.14 16.86 15.26
C LEU A 174 -3.87 15.51 15.30
N VAL A 175 -4.18 14.92 14.15
CA VAL A 175 -4.80 13.60 14.06
C VAL A 175 -3.86 12.53 14.58
N MET A 176 -2.59 12.51 14.15
CA MET A 176 -1.58 11.55 14.58
C MET A 176 -1.38 11.60 16.10
N ASN A 177 -1.22 12.80 16.67
CA ASN A 177 -1.06 12.97 18.11
C ASN A 177 -2.29 12.50 18.90
N LYS A 178 -3.51 12.80 18.40
CA LYS A 178 -4.73 12.30 19.04
C LYS A 178 -4.82 10.78 19.01
N LEU A 179 -4.52 10.15 17.87
CA LEU A 179 -4.52 8.69 17.74
C LEU A 179 -3.46 8.04 18.64
N ALA A 180 -2.25 8.60 18.70
CA ALA A 180 -1.18 8.12 19.56
C ALA A 180 -1.51 8.26 21.06
N SER A 181 -2.33 9.26 21.44
CA SER A 181 -2.76 9.48 22.82
C SER A 181 -3.94 8.63 23.28
N VAL A 182 -4.45 7.73 22.41
CA VAL A 182 -5.58 6.86 22.76
C VAL A 182 -5.13 5.75 23.69
N HIS A 183 -5.55 5.84 24.95
CA HIS A 183 -5.31 4.83 25.99
C HIS A 183 -6.59 4.01 26.27
N LEU A 184 -7.13 3.39 25.25
CA LEU A 184 -8.25 2.43 25.39
C LEU A 184 -7.74 1.01 25.28
N ASP A 185 -8.31 0.11 26.07
CA ASP A 185 -7.97 -1.31 25.95
C ASP A 185 -8.52 -1.93 24.65
N LEU A 186 -9.73 -1.55 24.28
CA LEU A 186 -10.44 -2.08 23.12
C LEU A 186 -11.05 -0.96 22.28
N ILE A 187 -10.84 -1.02 20.97
CA ILE A 187 -11.56 -0.21 19.98
C ILE A 187 -12.47 -1.15 19.20
N GLN A 188 -13.78 -0.98 19.34
CA GLN A 188 -14.77 -1.90 18.79
C GLN A 188 -15.54 -1.33 17.59
N SER A 189 -15.52 -0.01 17.38
CA SER A 189 -16.29 0.62 16.33
C SER A 189 -15.69 1.93 15.85
N THR A 190 -16.01 2.29 14.59
CA THR A 190 -15.67 3.57 13.97
C THR A 190 -16.27 4.76 14.75
N GLY A 191 -17.50 4.63 15.30
CA GLY A 191 -18.12 5.65 16.11
C GLY A 191 -17.41 5.90 17.45
N GLN A 192 -16.69 4.91 17.98
CA GLN A 192 -15.84 5.09 19.15
C GLN A 192 -14.59 5.91 18.78
N LEU A 193 -13.98 5.62 17.65
CA LEU A 193 -12.84 6.36 17.12
C LEU A 193 -13.22 7.81 16.79
N GLU A 194 -14.39 8.03 16.18
CA GLU A 194 -14.93 9.36 15.92
C GLU A 194 -15.04 10.21 17.20
N ARG A 195 -15.62 9.65 18.26
CA ARG A 195 -15.75 10.34 19.56
C ARG A 195 -14.39 10.71 20.17
N LEU A 196 -13.38 9.85 19.99
CA LEU A 196 -12.01 10.13 20.46
C LEU A 196 -11.38 11.28 19.69
N LEU A 197 -11.53 11.30 18.38
CA LEU A 197 -10.99 12.36 17.54
C LEU A 197 -11.71 13.70 17.73
N ASN A 198 -13.02 13.69 17.96
CA ASN A 198 -13.82 14.90 18.19
C ASN A 198 -13.67 15.49 19.60
N GLY A 199 -13.27 14.68 20.58
CA GLY A 199 -13.21 15.10 21.99
C GLY A 199 -14.61 15.21 22.63
N LYS A 200 -14.66 15.73 23.88
CA LYS A 200 -15.89 15.81 24.69
C LYS A 200 -16.83 17.00 24.34
N LYS A 201 -16.64 17.69 23.23
CA LYS A 201 -17.50 18.84 22.87
C LYS A 201 -18.77 18.34 22.16
N TYR A 202 -19.93 18.76 22.67
CA TYR A 202 -21.18 18.66 21.94
C TYR A 202 -21.05 19.47 20.65
N GLN A 203 -21.04 18.77 19.51
CA GLN A 203 -21.01 19.40 18.19
C GLN A 203 -22.35 19.17 17.53
N LEU A 204 -22.96 20.24 17.03
CA LEU A 204 -24.22 20.19 16.30
C LEU A 204 -24.05 19.57 14.90
N PHE A 205 -22.83 19.63 14.37
CA PHE A 205 -22.51 19.08 13.04
C PHE A 205 -21.35 18.09 13.14
N PRO A 206 -21.40 16.96 12.39
CA PRO A 206 -20.29 16.02 12.32
C PRO A 206 -19.05 16.69 11.70
N THR A 207 -17.90 16.55 12.34
CA THR A 207 -16.62 17.05 11.84
C THR A 207 -15.87 16.01 11.04
N LEU A 208 -16.29 14.74 11.09
CA LEU A 208 -15.73 13.62 10.38
C LEU A 208 -16.78 13.04 9.46
N LEU A 209 -16.38 12.71 8.24
CA LEU A 209 -17.18 11.95 7.31
C LEU A 209 -16.81 10.47 7.44
N ILE A 210 -17.77 9.63 7.81
CA ILE A 210 -17.61 8.18 7.81
C ILE A 210 -18.19 7.67 6.48
N THR A 211 -17.40 6.93 5.73
CA THR A 211 -17.80 6.40 4.42
C THR A 211 -17.08 5.11 4.09
N GLU A 212 -17.76 4.20 3.40
CA GLU A 212 -17.19 3.01 2.77
C GLU A 212 -16.96 3.22 1.27
N ARG A 213 -17.41 4.35 0.73
CA ARG A 213 -17.42 4.62 -0.71
C ARG A 213 -16.07 5.10 -1.23
N ILE A 214 -15.57 4.42 -2.26
CA ILE A 214 -14.28 4.69 -2.90
C ILE A 214 -14.26 6.07 -3.57
N ASP A 215 -15.37 6.48 -4.21
CA ASP A 215 -15.45 7.77 -4.90
C ASP A 215 -15.32 8.96 -3.93
N ARG A 216 -15.87 8.83 -2.71
CA ARG A 216 -15.71 9.85 -1.66
C ARG A 216 -14.27 9.91 -1.12
N ILE A 217 -13.63 8.75 -0.96
CA ILE A 217 -12.24 8.68 -0.53
C ILE A 217 -11.32 9.30 -1.58
N GLY A 218 -11.48 8.95 -2.87
CA GLY A 218 -10.72 9.54 -3.96
C GLY A 218 -10.90 11.06 -4.04
N ARG A 219 -12.13 11.55 -3.81
CA ARG A 219 -12.39 12.99 -3.73
C ARG A 219 -11.67 13.64 -2.54
N ALA A 220 -11.72 13.02 -1.34
CA ALA A 220 -11.05 13.55 -0.15
C ALA A 220 -9.53 13.64 -0.32
N LEU A 221 -8.92 12.70 -1.03
CA LEU A 221 -7.48 12.71 -1.35
C LEU A 221 -7.12 13.74 -2.44
N SER A 222 -8.11 14.23 -3.21
CA SER A 222 -7.89 15.13 -4.35
C SER A 222 -7.94 16.62 -3.96
N PHE A 223 -8.42 16.96 -2.81
CA PHE A 223 -8.51 18.34 -2.27
C PHE A 223 -7.50 18.55 -1.15
#